data_5b865ff4bbaad0e557b51ac20f37c5cf
#
_entry.id   5b865ff4bbaad0e557b51ac20f37c5cf
#
_cell.length_a   1.000
_cell.length_b   1.000
_cell.length_c   1.000
_cell.angle_alpha   90.00
_cell.angle_beta   90.00
_cell.angle_gamma   90.00
#
_symmetry.space_group_name_H-M   'P 1'
#
loop_
_entity.id
_entity.type
_entity.pdbx_description
1 polymer ?
#
loop_
_entity_poly.entity_id
_entity_poly.type
_entity_poly.pdbx_seq_one_letter_code
_entity_poly.pdbx_strand_id
1 'polypeptide(L)' 'MDYTSADLPSLLDRLKGAQHALIEDAARHVGLPSTAILRKIAELENVIAAVLALIEERQGIEERQGIEERQGIEERQGRS' A
#
# COMPACT_ATOMS: atom_id res chain seq x y z
N MET A 1 -18.79 11.97 8.61
CA MET A 1 -18.30 10.94 7.74
C MET A 1 -16.82 10.77 7.87
N ASP A 2 -16.43 9.62 8.18
CA ASP A 2 -15.05 9.43 8.52
C ASP A 2 -14.28 8.76 7.47
N TYR A 3 -13.65 9.55 6.64
CA TYR A 3 -12.67 9.04 5.73
C TYR A 3 -11.34 9.12 6.44
N THR A 4 -11.22 8.31 7.45
CA THR A 4 -10.01 8.32 8.24
C THR A 4 -8.98 7.43 7.60
N SER A 5 -7.75 7.57 8.04
CA SER A 5 -6.67 6.71 7.56
C SER A 5 -6.95 5.25 7.87
N ALA A 6 -7.79 4.98 8.85
CA ALA A 6 -8.11 3.62 9.22
C ALA A 6 -8.81 2.87 8.10
N ASP A 7 -9.51 3.58 7.21
CA ASP A 7 -10.19 2.93 6.10
C ASP A 7 -9.24 2.48 5.01
N LEU A 8 -8.08 3.13 4.90
CA LEU A 8 -7.14 2.78 3.85
C LEU A 8 -6.52 1.39 4.04
N PRO A 9 -6.07 1.01 5.24
CA PRO A 9 -5.57 -0.34 5.41
C PRO A 9 -6.62 -1.41 5.12
N SER A 10 -7.86 -1.16 5.49
CA SER A 10 -8.93 -2.10 5.22
C SER A 10 -9.16 -2.24 3.73
N LEU A 11 -9.16 -1.13 3.01
CA LEU A 11 -9.29 -1.17 1.56
C LEU A 11 -8.12 -1.92 0.94
N LEU A 12 -6.92 -1.67 1.43
CA LEU A 12 -5.73 -2.33 0.91
C LEU A 12 -5.86 -3.85 1.06
N ASP A 13 -6.31 -4.30 2.22
CA ASP A 13 -6.47 -5.73 2.45
C ASP A 13 -7.47 -6.34 1.48
N ARG A 14 -8.58 -5.64 1.23
CA ARG A 14 -9.58 -6.15 0.30
C ARG A 14 -9.05 -6.19 -1.12
N LEU A 15 -8.28 -5.19 -1.51
CA LEU A 15 -7.71 -5.17 -2.84
C LEU A 15 -6.69 -6.30 -3.02
N LYS A 16 -5.85 -6.50 -2.02
CA LYS A 16 -4.87 -7.59 -2.09
C LYS A 16 -5.56 -8.93 -2.13
N GLY A 17 -6.61 -9.10 -1.33
CA GLY A 17 -7.35 -10.34 -1.35
C GLY A 17 -7.98 -10.64 -2.70
N ALA A 18 -8.53 -9.62 -3.33
CA ALA A 18 -9.10 -9.79 -4.65
C ALA A 18 -8.04 -10.17 -5.67
N GLN A 19 -6.87 -9.52 -5.60
CA GLN A 19 -5.80 -9.83 -6.53
C GLN A 19 -5.29 -11.24 -6.32
N HIS A 20 -5.09 -11.64 -5.06
CA HIS A 20 -4.61 -12.97 -4.76
C HIS A 20 -5.59 -14.03 -5.24
N ALA A 21 -6.88 -13.78 -5.09
CA ALA A 21 -7.88 -14.74 -5.54
C ALA A 21 -7.81 -14.94 -7.04
N LEU A 22 -7.63 -13.87 -7.79
CA LEU A 22 -7.51 -13.98 -9.23
C LEU A 22 -6.27 -14.75 -9.64
N ILE A 23 -5.16 -14.48 -8.98
CA ILE A 23 -3.91 -15.16 -9.28
C ILE A 23 -3.99 -16.63 -8.92
N GLU A 24 -4.56 -16.94 -7.77
CA GLU A 24 -4.70 -18.33 -7.36
C GLU A 24 -5.62 -19.10 -8.27
N ASP A 25 -6.69 -18.44 -8.71
CA ASP A 25 -7.60 -19.10 -9.65
C ASP A 25 -6.90 -19.36 -10.97
N ALA A 26 -6.11 -18.41 -11.44
CA ALA A 26 -5.37 -18.58 -12.68
C ALA A 26 -4.36 -19.72 -12.55
N ALA A 27 -3.79 -19.90 -11.36
CA ALA A 27 -2.79 -20.94 -11.15
C ALA A 27 -3.38 -22.34 -11.23
N ARG A 28 -4.70 -22.46 -11.06
CA ARG A 28 -5.36 -23.75 -11.15
C ARG A 28 -5.58 -24.21 -12.57
N HIS A 29 -5.37 -23.32 -13.53
CA HIS A 29 -5.62 -23.63 -14.93
C HIS A 29 -4.31 -23.74 -15.68
N VAL A 30 -4.34 -24.55 -16.72
CA VAL A 30 -3.17 -24.73 -17.59
C VAL A 30 -3.15 -23.58 -18.60
N GLY A 31 -1.95 -23.06 -18.83
CA GLY A 31 -1.79 -22.00 -19.79
C GLY A 31 -1.93 -20.62 -19.17
N LEU A 32 -1.87 -19.63 -20.00
CA LEU A 32 -1.95 -18.24 -19.54
C LEU A 32 -3.39 -17.83 -19.29
N PRO A 33 -3.61 -16.97 -18.32
CA PRO A 33 -4.94 -16.39 -18.12
C PRO A 33 -5.36 -15.58 -19.33
N SER A 34 -6.66 -15.35 -19.45
CA SER A 34 -7.17 -14.51 -20.51
C SER A 34 -6.66 -13.07 -20.35
N THR A 35 -6.71 -12.32 -21.45
CA THR A 35 -6.31 -10.93 -21.41
C THR A 35 -7.14 -10.15 -20.40
N ALA A 36 -8.43 -10.47 -20.29
CA ALA A 36 -9.29 -9.78 -19.34
C ALA A 36 -8.84 -10.01 -17.91
N ILE A 37 -8.46 -11.23 -17.58
CA ILE A 37 -7.98 -11.54 -16.24
C ILE A 37 -6.63 -10.88 -15.98
N LEU A 38 -5.73 -10.93 -16.94
CA LEU A 38 -4.44 -10.29 -16.80
C LEU A 38 -4.59 -8.80 -16.58
N ARG A 39 -5.51 -8.18 -17.32
CA ARG A 39 -5.77 -6.77 -17.18
C ARG A 39 -6.33 -6.44 -15.79
N LYS A 40 -7.23 -7.27 -15.32
CA LYS A 40 -7.82 -7.04 -14.02
C LYS A 40 -6.78 -7.14 -12.90
N ILE A 41 -5.87 -8.11 -13.02
CA ILE A 41 -4.79 -8.24 -12.05
C ILE A 41 -3.90 -7.00 -12.09
N ALA A 42 -3.58 -6.53 -13.28
CA ALA A 42 -2.74 -5.34 -13.43
C ALA A 42 -3.41 -4.10 -12.87
N GLU A 43 -4.73 -3.96 -13.10
CA GLU A 43 -5.44 -2.82 -12.57
C GLU A 43 -5.48 -2.84 -11.06
N LEU A 44 -5.67 -4.02 -10.47
CA LEU A 44 -5.62 -4.15 -9.02
C LEU A 44 -4.25 -3.80 -8.49
N GLU A 45 -3.20 -4.21 -9.20
CA GLU A 45 -1.85 -3.88 -8.78
C GLU A 45 -1.63 -2.38 -8.75
N ASN A 46 -2.13 -1.68 -9.77
CA ASN A 46 -1.99 -0.24 -9.81
C ASN A 46 -2.74 0.45 -8.68
N VAL A 47 -3.94 -0.04 -8.37
CA VAL A 47 -4.72 0.55 -7.28
C VAL A 47 -4.07 0.24 -5.94
N ILE A 48 -3.58 -0.98 -5.77
CA ILE A 48 -2.89 -1.35 -4.54
C ILE A 48 -1.68 -0.45 -4.33
N ALA A 49 -0.91 -0.22 -5.38
CA ALA A 49 0.26 0.65 -5.27
C ALA A 49 -0.14 2.07 -4.90
N ALA A 50 -1.24 2.57 -5.47
CA ALA A 50 -1.69 3.91 -5.17
C ALA A 50 -2.16 4.04 -3.72
N VAL A 51 -2.91 3.04 -3.24
CA VAL A 51 -3.38 3.07 -1.87
C VAL A 51 -2.22 2.96 -0.90
N LEU A 52 -1.29 2.07 -1.20
CA LEU A 52 -0.12 1.89 -0.36
C LEU A 52 0.72 3.16 -0.29
N ALA A 53 0.89 3.82 -1.44
CA ALA A 53 1.63 5.07 -1.48
C ALA A 53 0.95 6.13 -0.61
N LEU A 54 -0.38 6.18 -0.65
CA LEU A 54 -1.11 7.15 0.13
C LEU A 54 -0.98 6.86 1.63
N ILE A 55 -1.03 5.59 1.99
CA ILE A 55 -0.85 5.20 3.39
C ILE A 55 0.54 5.61 3.85
N GLU A 56 1.55 5.30 3.05
CA GLU A 56 2.92 5.64 3.41
C GLU A 56 3.13 7.14 3.48
N GLU A 57 2.47 7.86 2.58
CA GLU A 57 2.58 9.31 2.60
C GLU A 57 2.03 9.89 3.90
N ARG A 58 0.89 9.38 4.35
CA ARG A 58 0.30 9.87 5.58
C ARG A 58 1.13 9.49 6.79
N GLN A 59 1.63 8.26 6.81
CA GLN A 59 2.49 7.84 7.89
C GLN A 59 3.78 8.64 7.88
N GLY A 60 4.31 8.91 6.70
CA GLY A 60 5.52 9.69 6.59
C GLY A 60 5.36 11.09 7.13
N ILE A 61 4.21 11.69 6.90
CA ILE A 61 3.96 13.04 7.41
C ILE A 61 3.91 13.02 8.93
N GLU A 62 3.21 12.06 9.50
CA GLU A 62 3.11 11.96 10.95
C GLU A 62 4.45 11.66 11.57
N GLU A 63 5.18 10.74 10.97
CA GLU A 63 6.49 10.39 11.48
C GLU A 63 7.46 11.54 11.34
N ARG A 64 7.33 12.30 10.26
CA ARG A 64 8.23 13.42 10.03
C ARG A 64 8.05 14.49 11.08
N GLN A 65 6.82 14.76 11.48
CA GLN A 65 6.58 15.74 12.52
C GLN A 65 7.19 15.32 13.85
N GLY A 66 7.02 14.06 14.21
CA GLY A 66 7.61 13.55 15.42
C GLY A 66 9.11 13.49 15.35
N ILE A 67 9.63 13.13 14.19
CA ILE A 67 11.07 13.01 14.01
C ILE A 67 11.75 14.35 13.99
N GLU A 68 11.10 15.36 13.44
CA GLU A 68 11.72 16.69 13.41
C GLU A 68 12.00 17.24 14.79
N GLU A 69 11.09 17.00 15.70
CA GLU A 69 11.34 17.42 17.07
C GLU A 69 12.46 16.63 17.69
N ARG A 70 12.48 15.34 17.40
CA ARG A 70 13.47 14.46 17.98
C ARG A 70 14.83 14.61 17.31
N GLN A 71 14.83 14.81 16.00
CA GLN A 71 16.08 14.95 15.27
C GLN A 71 16.82 16.20 15.64
N GLY A 72 16.12 17.24 16.01
CA GLY A 72 16.79 18.45 16.45
C GLY A 72 17.75 18.16 17.58
N ILE A 73 17.37 17.23 18.43
CA ILE A 73 18.20 16.87 19.56
C ILE A 73 19.25 15.85 19.16
N GLU A 74 18.84 14.85 18.39
CA GLU A 74 19.75 13.77 18.05
C GLU A 74 20.87 14.21 17.13
N GLU A 75 20.55 15.08 16.20
CA GLU A 75 21.59 15.56 15.30
C GLU A 75 22.66 16.34 16.02
N ARG A 76 22.28 17.10 17.00
CA ARG A 76 23.27 17.83 17.77
C ARG A 76 24.18 16.87 18.51
N GLN A 77 23.60 15.81 19.06
CA GLN A 77 24.39 14.84 19.78
C GLN A 77 25.23 13.99 18.86
N GLY A 78 24.65 13.64 17.72
CA GLY A 78 25.34 12.76 16.80
C GLY A 78 26.51 13.42 16.12
N ARG A 79 26.49 14.73 16.00
CA ARG A 79 27.55 15.44 15.29
C ARG A 79 28.65 15.93 16.21
N SER A 80 28.43 15.77 17.46
CA SER A 80 29.43 16.23 18.40
C SER A 80 30.59 15.24 18.51
#